data_75e2251edfe45daab410883be08ab836
#
_entry.id   75e2251edfe45daab410883be08ab836
#
_cell.length_a   1.000
_cell.length_b   1.000
_cell.length_c   1.000
_cell.angle_alpha   90.00
_cell.angle_beta   90.00
_cell.angle_gamma   90.00
#
_symmetry.space_group_name_H-M   'P 1'
#
loop_
_entity.id
_entity.type
_entity.pdbx_description
1 polymer ?
#
loop_
_entity_poly.entity_id
_entity_poly.type
_entity_poly.pdbx_seq_one_letter_code
_entity_poly.pdbx_strand_id
1 'polypeptide(L)'
;MWVYSSIKESKQPVKIFDYRSDRKATNPQEFLKGFGGTIITDGYYGYNHIDGVTNAYCWAHARRKFYDALPVDMKNASDTLANTAVEKIARLFVIEKQIETLSPDKKVKVRQEKSKPLVDDFFLWCKYNQNKVLTASKTGKAIQYVLNYEAGLRSFLEDGLVPVSYTHLRAHETDSY
;
A
#
# COMPACT_ATOMS: atom_id res chain seq x y z
N MET A 1 -16.05 6.74 11.18
CA MET A 1 -16.70 5.95 10.11
C MET A 1 -15.65 5.05 9.50
N TRP A 2 -15.98 3.77 9.28
CA TRP A 2 -15.18 2.76 8.58
C TRP A 2 -15.81 2.49 7.23
N VAL A 3 -15.00 2.23 6.20
CA VAL A 3 -15.48 1.91 4.86
C VAL A 3 -14.84 0.60 4.42
N TYR A 4 -15.66 -0.38 4.13
CA TYR A 4 -15.25 -1.66 3.58
C TYR A 4 -15.76 -1.76 2.15
N SER A 5 -14.92 -2.12 1.21
CA SER A 5 -15.32 -2.32 -0.19
C SER A 5 -14.70 -3.57 -0.76
N SER A 6 -15.45 -4.26 -1.61
CA SER A 6 -14.90 -5.31 -2.44
C SER A 6 -13.92 -4.75 -3.47
N ILE A 7 -13.08 -5.62 -4.03
CA ILE A 7 -12.22 -5.27 -5.17
C ILE A 7 -13.06 -4.98 -6.43
N LYS A 8 -12.46 -4.27 -7.39
CA LYS A 8 -13.10 -3.90 -8.68
C LYS A 8 -13.56 -5.13 -9.49
N GLU A 9 -12.80 -6.21 -9.40
CA GLU A 9 -13.03 -7.48 -10.09
C GLU A 9 -14.12 -8.34 -9.45
N SER A 10 -14.73 -7.91 -8.34
CA SER A 10 -15.80 -8.64 -7.69
C SER A 10 -17.05 -8.76 -8.59
N LYS A 11 -17.61 -9.96 -8.68
CA LYS A 11 -18.88 -10.19 -9.39
C LYS A 11 -20.05 -9.44 -8.76
N GLN A 12 -19.97 -9.17 -7.47
CA GLN A 12 -20.95 -8.41 -6.70
C GLN A 12 -20.22 -7.30 -5.94
N PRO A 13 -20.08 -6.11 -6.53
CA PRO A 13 -19.44 -4.98 -5.86
C PRO A 13 -20.21 -4.59 -4.60
N VAL A 14 -19.52 -4.54 -3.49
CA VAL A 14 -20.10 -4.16 -2.18
C VAL A 14 -19.32 -2.98 -1.63
N LYS A 15 -20.02 -1.99 -1.10
CA LYS A 15 -19.44 -0.89 -0.32
C LYS A 15 -20.26 -0.73 0.96
N ILE A 16 -19.64 -0.92 2.11
CA ILE A 16 -20.29 -0.87 3.42
C ILE A 16 -19.68 0.29 4.21
N PHE A 17 -20.57 1.12 4.74
CA PHE A 17 -20.22 2.22 5.64
C PHE A 17 -20.62 1.83 7.06
N ASP A 18 -19.63 1.60 7.93
CA ASP A 18 -19.85 1.26 9.33
C ASP A 18 -19.51 2.48 10.20
N TYR A 19 -20.54 3.02 10.86
CA TYR A 19 -20.37 4.13 11.78
C TYR A 19 -20.02 3.60 13.19
N ARG A 20 -18.90 4.04 13.72
CA ARG A 20 -18.48 3.79 15.10
C ARG A 20 -18.07 5.11 15.74
N SER A 21 -18.31 5.23 17.03
CA SER A 21 -17.99 6.44 17.82
C SER A 21 -16.49 6.64 18.01
N ASP A 22 -15.69 5.57 17.85
CA ASP A 22 -14.24 5.61 18.04
C ASP A 22 -13.49 4.84 16.94
N ARG A 23 -12.16 4.81 17.06
CA ARG A 23 -11.25 4.07 16.13
C ARG A 23 -10.53 2.92 16.84
N LYS A 24 -11.17 2.23 17.77
CA LYS A 24 -10.58 1.08 18.46
C LYS A 24 -10.39 -0.10 17.49
N ALA A 25 -9.37 -0.91 17.76
CA ALA A 25 -9.07 -2.11 17.00
C ALA A 25 -10.21 -3.16 17.04
N THR A 26 -11.00 -3.16 18.09
CA THR A 26 -12.16 -4.05 18.24
C THR A 26 -13.21 -3.85 17.14
N ASN A 27 -13.36 -2.63 16.60
CA ASN A 27 -14.36 -2.35 15.57
C ASN A 27 -14.12 -3.17 14.28
N PRO A 28 -12.94 -3.11 13.62
CA PRO A 28 -12.68 -3.94 12.46
C PRO A 28 -12.59 -5.44 12.80
N GLN A 29 -12.16 -5.80 14.01
CA GLN A 29 -12.11 -7.20 14.44
C GLN A 29 -13.51 -7.81 14.55
N GLU A 30 -14.48 -7.09 15.11
CA GLU A 30 -15.89 -7.50 15.19
C GLU A 30 -16.50 -7.60 13.78
N PHE A 31 -16.28 -6.57 12.95
CA PHE A 31 -16.85 -6.53 11.62
C PHE A 31 -16.35 -7.66 10.71
N LEU A 32 -15.06 -7.97 10.79
CA LEU A 32 -14.40 -9.00 9.97
C LEU A 32 -14.42 -10.40 10.63
N LYS A 33 -15.11 -10.56 11.74
CA LYS A 33 -15.22 -11.88 12.42
C LYS A 33 -15.80 -12.93 11.48
N GLY A 34 -15.04 -14.01 11.27
CA GLY A 34 -15.44 -15.10 10.36
C GLY A 34 -15.17 -14.80 8.87
N PHE A 35 -14.63 -13.62 8.54
CA PHE A 35 -14.13 -13.38 7.18
C PHE A 35 -12.80 -14.10 6.99
N GLY A 36 -12.68 -14.83 5.86
CA GLY A 36 -11.44 -15.46 5.43
C GLY A 36 -11.00 -14.90 4.09
N GLY A 37 -9.76 -14.39 4.01
CA GLY A 37 -9.22 -13.84 2.77
C GLY A 37 -8.26 -12.67 2.96
N THR A 38 -7.97 -11.96 1.88
CA THR A 38 -7.04 -10.83 1.89
C THR A 38 -7.77 -9.50 2.00
N ILE A 39 -7.34 -8.65 2.93
CA ILE A 39 -7.76 -7.25 3.02
C ILE A 39 -6.59 -6.33 2.65
N ILE A 40 -6.90 -5.20 2.03
CA ILE A 40 -5.90 -4.20 1.64
C ILE A 40 -6.13 -2.95 2.48
N THR A 41 -5.12 -2.55 3.25
CA THR A 41 -5.23 -1.45 4.21
C THR A 41 -4.07 -0.45 4.08
N ASP A 42 -4.16 0.64 4.84
CA ASP A 42 -3.10 1.64 4.99
C ASP A 42 -2.07 1.29 6.08
N GLY A 43 -2.21 0.12 6.71
CA GLY A 43 -1.37 -0.32 7.82
C GLY A 43 -1.88 0.15 9.19
N TYR A 44 -3.18 0.47 9.32
CA TYR A 44 -3.75 0.72 10.64
C TYR A 44 -3.71 -0.56 11.49
N TYR A 45 -3.17 -0.45 12.71
CA TYR A 45 -2.92 -1.58 13.61
C TYR A 45 -4.18 -2.39 13.99
N GLY A 46 -5.36 -1.78 13.89
CA GLY A 46 -6.64 -2.43 14.21
C GLY A 46 -6.99 -3.61 13.32
N TYR A 47 -6.33 -3.74 12.17
CA TYR A 47 -6.48 -4.89 11.27
C TYR A 47 -5.49 -6.03 11.55
N ASN A 48 -4.56 -5.84 12.49
CA ASN A 48 -3.60 -6.88 12.84
C ASN A 48 -4.29 -7.97 13.67
N HIS A 49 -3.85 -9.21 13.46
CA HIS A 49 -4.30 -10.37 14.24
C HIS A 49 -5.81 -10.65 14.17
N ILE A 50 -6.41 -10.48 12.99
CA ILE A 50 -7.77 -10.96 12.71
C ILE A 50 -7.64 -12.36 12.13
N ASP A 51 -8.24 -13.35 12.80
CA ASP A 51 -8.15 -14.76 12.40
C ASP A 51 -8.70 -14.98 10.98
N GLY A 52 -7.95 -15.72 10.15
CA GLY A 52 -8.33 -16.01 8.77
C GLY A 52 -8.07 -14.86 7.78
N VAL A 53 -7.57 -13.71 8.25
CA VAL A 53 -7.31 -12.53 7.42
C VAL A 53 -5.83 -12.40 7.08
N THR A 54 -5.54 -12.26 5.80
CA THR A 54 -4.21 -11.87 5.30
C THR A 54 -4.19 -10.38 5.02
N ASN A 55 -3.24 -9.66 5.61
CA ASN A 55 -3.08 -8.23 5.39
C ASN A 55 -2.16 -7.95 4.20
N ALA A 56 -2.70 -7.31 3.17
CA ALA A 56 -1.95 -6.64 2.11
C ALA A 56 -1.93 -5.13 2.38
N TYR A 57 -0.87 -4.46 1.91
CA TYR A 57 -0.73 -3.02 2.12
C TYR A 57 -0.62 -2.25 0.81
N CYS A 58 -1.14 -1.03 0.84
CA CYS A 58 -1.27 -0.17 -0.34
C CYS A 58 0.04 0.59 -0.61
N TRP A 59 0.61 0.40 -1.80
CA TRP A 59 1.81 1.12 -2.23
C TRP A 59 1.60 2.64 -2.40
N ALA A 60 0.37 3.10 -2.66
CA ALA A 60 0.10 4.54 -2.69
C ALA A 60 0.28 5.18 -1.30
N HIS A 61 -0.10 4.48 -0.22
CA HIS A 61 0.17 4.95 1.15
C HIS A 61 1.66 4.93 1.48
N ALA A 62 2.38 3.89 1.07
CA ALA A 62 3.83 3.84 1.19
C ALA A 62 4.50 5.01 0.45
N ARG A 63 4.09 5.26 -0.82
CA ARG A 63 4.58 6.39 -1.61
C ARG A 63 4.29 7.74 -0.95
N ARG A 64 3.08 7.91 -0.40
CA ARG A 64 2.67 9.16 0.26
C ARG A 64 3.57 9.50 1.45
N LYS A 65 3.99 8.51 2.25
CA LYS A 65 4.91 8.76 3.37
C LYS A 65 6.26 9.34 2.94
N PHE A 66 6.78 8.91 1.80
CA PHE A 66 7.99 9.50 1.22
C PHE A 66 7.71 10.85 0.57
N TYR A 67 6.57 11.02 -0.10
CA TYR A 67 6.15 12.29 -0.67
C TYR A 67 6.01 13.38 0.41
N ASP A 68 5.40 13.06 1.55
CA ASP A 68 5.25 13.96 2.70
C ASP A 68 6.60 14.28 3.39
N ALA A 69 7.65 13.52 3.07
CA ALA A 69 9.00 13.75 3.54
C ALA A 69 9.84 14.64 2.60
N LEU A 70 9.33 14.98 1.42
CA LEU A 70 10.00 15.89 0.49
C LEU A 70 10.11 17.28 1.11
N PRO A 71 11.18 18.03 0.80
CA PRO A 71 11.31 19.45 1.19
C PRO A 71 10.15 20.27 0.62
N VAL A 72 9.78 21.33 1.34
CA VAL A 72 8.75 22.28 0.87
C VAL A 72 9.20 22.98 -0.41
N ASP A 73 10.50 23.27 -0.53
CA ASP A 73 11.10 23.76 -1.77
C ASP A 73 11.41 22.58 -2.70
N MET A 74 10.50 22.35 -3.64
CA MET A 74 10.60 21.26 -4.62
C MET A 74 11.81 21.39 -5.58
N LYS A 75 12.47 22.55 -5.65
CA LYS A 75 13.64 22.75 -6.53
C LYS A 75 14.84 21.90 -6.14
N ASN A 76 14.95 21.53 -4.87
CA ASN A 76 16.03 20.69 -4.32
C ASN A 76 15.56 19.27 -3.97
N ALA A 77 14.36 18.86 -4.40
CA ALA A 77 13.83 17.56 -4.04
C ALA A 77 14.51 16.39 -4.75
N SER A 78 15.08 16.62 -5.95
CA SER A 78 15.68 15.57 -6.79
C SER A 78 16.77 14.76 -6.09
N ASP A 79 17.57 15.41 -5.24
CA ASP A 79 18.74 14.80 -4.59
C ASP A 79 18.44 14.20 -3.22
N THR A 80 17.17 14.06 -2.87
CA THR A 80 16.77 13.50 -1.58
C THR A 80 16.47 12.01 -1.65
N LEU A 81 16.76 11.29 -0.54
CA LEU A 81 16.34 9.88 -0.41
C LEU A 81 14.83 9.73 -0.54
N ALA A 82 14.04 10.70 -0.07
CA ALA A 82 12.60 10.70 -0.19
C ALA A 82 12.15 10.71 -1.65
N ASN A 83 12.78 11.56 -2.50
CA ASN A 83 12.48 11.60 -3.93
C ASN A 83 12.89 10.30 -4.63
N THR A 84 14.07 9.76 -4.33
CA THR A 84 14.51 8.47 -4.85
C THR A 84 13.48 7.36 -4.56
N ALA A 85 12.93 7.32 -3.34
CA ALA A 85 11.91 6.35 -2.98
C ALA A 85 10.61 6.57 -3.78
N VAL A 86 10.16 7.82 -3.93
CA VAL A 86 8.97 8.17 -4.72
C VAL A 86 9.10 7.71 -6.16
N GLU A 87 10.27 7.92 -6.79
CA GLU A 87 10.55 7.49 -8.16
C GLU A 87 10.62 5.97 -8.31
N LYS A 88 11.30 5.28 -7.38
CA LYS A 88 11.34 3.82 -7.36
C LYS A 88 9.94 3.21 -7.30
N ILE A 89 9.09 3.72 -6.41
CA ILE A 89 7.70 3.26 -6.27
C ILE A 89 6.87 3.61 -7.51
N ALA A 90 7.07 4.78 -8.13
CA ALA A 90 6.33 5.20 -9.31
C ALA A 90 6.46 4.19 -10.47
N ARG A 91 7.61 3.53 -10.60
CA ARG A 91 7.82 2.48 -11.63
C ARG A 91 6.85 1.31 -11.50
N LEU A 92 6.45 0.94 -10.28
CA LEU A 92 5.46 -0.10 -10.04
C LEU A 92 4.10 0.28 -10.62
N PHE A 93 3.67 1.54 -10.42
CA PHE A 93 2.41 2.04 -10.96
C PHE A 93 2.39 2.09 -12.49
N VAL A 94 3.53 2.36 -13.12
CA VAL A 94 3.65 2.30 -14.60
C VAL A 94 3.40 0.87 -15.11
N ILE A 95 3.98 -0.14 -14.46
CA ILE A 95 3.75 -1.54 -14.84
C ILE A 95 2.28 -1.91 -14.61
N GLU A 96 1.72 -1.58 -13.46
CA GLU A 96 0.32 -1.89 -13.12
C GLU A 96 -0.68 -1.31 -14.12
N LYS A 97 -0.43 -0.08 -14.59
CA LYS A 97 -1.25 0.55 -15.64
C LYS A 97 -1.19 -0.24 -16.96
N GLN A 98 -0.02 -0.77 -17.32
CA GLN A 98 0.15 -1.56 -18.56
C GLN A 98 -0.58 -2.90 -18.49
N ILE A 99 -0.75 -3.47 -17.31
CA ILE A 99 -1.36 -4.78 -17.10
C ILE A 99 -2.78 -4.72 -16.56
N GLU A 100 -3.38 -3.54 -16.45
CA GLU A 100 -4.68 -3.32 -15.80
C GLU A 100 -5.77 -4.26 -16.35
N THR A 101 -5.79 -4.47 -17.66
CA THR A 101 -6.80 -5.28 -18.36
C THR A 101 -6.51 -6.78 -18.42
N LEU A 102 -5.35 -7.21 -17.92
CA LEU A 102 -4.98 -8.63 -17.94
C LEU A 102 -5.76 -9.42 -16.88
N SER A 103 -5.93 -10.73 -17.14
CA SER A 103 -6.46 -11.66 -16.13
C SER A 103 -5.52 -11.76 -14.92
N PRO A 104 -6.04 -12.12 -13.72
CA PRO A 104 -5.23 -12.24 -12.51
C PRO A 104 -3.97 -13.09 -12.68
N ASP A 105 -4.07 -14.25 -13.32
CA ASP A 105 -2.91 -15.14 -13.57
C ASP A 105 -1.85 -14.49 -14.46
N LYS A 106 -2.29 -13.73 -15.47
CA LYS A 106 -1.37 -13.00 -16.34
C LYS A 106 -0.72 -11.82 -15.61
N LYS A 107 -1.47 -11.13 -14.74
CA LYS A 107 -0.92 -10.08 -13.86
C LYS A 107 0.20 -10.64 -13.00
N VAL A 108 0.00 -11.78 -12.33
CA VAL A 108 1.02 -12.43 -11.51
C VAL A 108 2.29 -12.71 -12.33
N LYS A 109 2.16 -13.30 -13.52
CA LYS A 109 3.34 -13.59 -14.37
C LYS A 109 4.15 -12.34 -14.68
N VAL A 110 3.50 -11.26 -15.14
CA VAL A 110 4.19 -9.99 -15.44
C VAL A 110 4.77 -9.35 -14.18
N ARG A 111 4.07 -9.42 -13.05
CA ARG A 111 4.56 -8.90 -11.77
C ARG A 111 5.80 -9.65 -11.29
N GLN A 112 5.83 -10.98 -11.41
CA GLN A 112 7.02 -11.77 -11.07
C GLN A 112 8.22 -11.42 -11.96
N GLU A 113 7.99 -11.18 -13.26
CA GLU A 113 9.04 -10.84 -14.20
C GLU A 113 9.53 -9.39 -14.06
N LYS A 114 8.61 -8.41 -13.95
CA LYS A 114 8.94 -6.98 -14.03
C LYS A 114 8.88 -6.25 -12.69
N SER A 115 7.86 -6.50 -11.88
CA SER A 115 7.65 -5.76 -10.63
C SER A 115 8.50 -6.31 -9.48
N LYS A 116 8.64 -7.63 -9.39
CA LYS A 116 9.41 -8.27 -8.32
C LYS A 116 10.87 -7.77 -8.23
N PRO A 117 11.64 -7.67 -9.32
CA PRO A 117 12.99 -7.11 -9.26
C PRO A 117 13.03 -5.67 -8.73
N LEU A 118 12.04 -4.83 -9.11
CA LEU A 118 11.95 -3.46 -8.62
C LEU A 118 11.61 -3.41 -7.13
N VAL A 119 10.73 -4.30 -6.66
CA VAL A 119 10.37 -4.42 -5.24
C VAL A 119 11.57 -4.90 -4.44
N ASP A 120 12.31 -5.90 -4.91
CA ASP A 120 13.51 -6.42 -4.26
C ASP A 120 14.59 -5.34 -4.15
N ASP A 121 14.85 -4.60 -5.23
CA ASP A 121 15.78 -3.47 -5.25
C ASP A 121 15.33 -2.34 -4.30
N PHE A 122 14.04 -2.02 -4.24
CA PHE A 122 13.50 -1.02 -3.34
C PHE A 122 13.72 -1.39 -1.86
N PHE A 123 13.42 -2.62 -1.47
CA PHE A 123 13.61 -3.05 -0.08
C PHE A 123 15.09 -3.15 0.30
N LEU A 124 15.94 -3.59 -0.62
CA LEU A 124 17.38 -3.60 -0.42
C LEU A 124 17.91 -2.17 -0.20
N TRP A 125 17.44 -1.23 -1.02
CA TRP A 125 17.76 0.18 -0.89
C TRP A 125 17.26 0.77 0.44
N CYS A 126 16.06 0.41 0.91
CA CYS A 126 15.55 0.82 2.21
C CYS A 126 16.43 0.31 3.35
N LYS A 127 16.79 -0.99 3.34
CA LYS A 127 17.68 -1.62 4.34
C LYS A 127 19.06 -0.98 4.37
N TYR A 128 19.60 -0.60 3.21
CA TYR A 128 20.89 0.08 3.13
C TYR A 128 20.85 1.50 3.69
N ASN A 129 19.74 2.21 3.51
CA ASN A 129 19.62 3.63 3.89
C ASN A 129 19.01 3.83 5.28
N GLN A 130 18.40 2.84 5.92
CA GLN A 130 17.72 2.99 7.22
C GLN A 130 18.64 3.56 8.31
N ASN A 131 19.94 3.20 8.31
CA ASN A 131 20.93 3.65 9.29
C ASN A 131 21.61 4.98 8.91
N LYS A 132 21.31 5.52 7.72
CA LYS A 132 21.88 6.78 7.22
C LYS A 132 20.97 7.98 7.48
N VAL A 133 19.78 7.76 7.98
CA VAL A 133 18.80 8.79 8.28
C VAL A 133 18.43 8.76 9.76
N LEU A 134 18.09 9.90 10.33
CA LEU A 134 17.55 9.94 11.67
C LEU A 134 16.20 9.23 11.70
N THR A 135 16.03 8.26 12.60
CA THR A 135 14.79 7.46 12.75
C THR A 135 13.57 8.36 13.00
N ALA A 136 13.73 9.46 13.74
CA ALA A 136 12.68 10.43 14.03
C ALA A 136 12.32 11.33 12.83
N SER A 137 13.15 11.41 11.79
CA SER A 137 12.87 12.21 10.59
C SER A 137 11.68 11.63 9.81
N LYS A 138 11.04 12.44 8.95
CA LYS A 138 9.97 11.98 8.08
C LYS A 138 10.44 10.85 7.15
N THR A 139 11.64 10.96 6.57
CA THR A 139 12.23 9.93 5.71
C THR A 139 12.53 8.65 6.50
N GLY A 140 13.09 8.77 7.71
CA GLY A 140 13.35 7.60 8.57
C GLY A 140 12.07 6.86 8.95
N LYS A 141 11.01 7.59 9.31
CA LYS A 141 9.68 7.03 9.59
C LYS A 141 9.07 6.34 8.36
N ALA A 142 9.26 6.92 7.15
CA ALA A 142 8.78 6.32 5.91
C ALA A 142 9.51 5.00 5.59
N ILE A 143 10.83 4.96 5.75
CA ILE A 143 11.65 3.74 5.59
C ILE A 143 11.21 2.68 6.61
N GLN A 144 11.08 3.04 7.87
CA GLN A 144 10.64 2.11 8.92
C GLN A 144 9.25 1.54 8.64
N TYR A 145 8.31 2.38 8.15
CA TYR A 145 6.98 1.93 7.76
C TYR A 145 7.04 0.84 6.69
N VAL A 146 7.74 1.08 5.58
CA VAL A 146 7.78 0.09 4.49
C VAL A 146 8.51 -1.19 4.90
N LEU A 147 9.54 -1.11 5.72
CA LEU A 147 10.25 -2.28 6.23
C LEU A 147 9.37 -3.11 7.18
N ASN A 148 8.59 -2.47 8.05
CA ASN A 148 7.65 -3.16 8.95
C ASN A 148 6.53 -3.87 8.19
N TYR A 149 6.14 -3.35 7.02
CA TYR A 149 5.05 -3.86 6.20
C TYR A 149 5.51 -4.59 4.93
N GLU A 150 6.79 -4.97 4.84
CA GLU A 150 7.38 -5.59 3.65
C GLU A 150 6.56 -6.78 3.14
N ALA A 151 6.19 -7.72 4.01
CA ALA A 151 5.44 -8.92 3.64
C ALA A 151 4.11 -8.58 2.96
N GLY A 152 3.31 -7.70 3.56
CA GLY A 152 2.02 -7.31 3.00
C GLY A 152 2.12 -6.38 1.79
N LEU A 153 3.19 -5.58 1.66
CA LEU A 153 3.48 -4.82 0.44
C LEU A 153 3.88 -5.72 -0.74
N ARG A 154 4.40 -6.92 -0.46
CA ARG A 154 4.75 -7.92 -1.47
C ARG A 154 3.57 -8.76 -1.94
N SER A 155 2.44 -8.80 -1.21
CA SER A 155 1.30 -9.69 -1.48
C SER A 155 0.75 -9.57 -2.90
N PHE A 156 0.76 -8.38 -3.51
CA PHE A 156 0.29 -8.16 -4.88
C PHE A 156 1.12 -8.92 -5.93
N LEU A 157 2.33 -9.33 -5.61
CA LEU A 157 3.18 -10.09 -6.52
C LEU A 157 2.69 -11.53 -6.69
N GLU A 158 2.04 -12.08 -5.68
CA GLU A 158 1.61 -13.48 -5.63
C GLU A 158 0.12 -13.67 -5.97
N ASP A 159 -0.68 -12.60 -5.83
CA ASP A 159 -2.12 -12.64 -6.10
C ASP A 159 -2.51 -11.53 -7.07
N GLY A 160 -2.97 -11.91 -8.26
CA GLY A 160 -3.40 -10.98 -9.31
C GLY A 160 -4.68 -10.19 -8.97
N LEU A 161 -5.44 -10.62 -7.97
CA LEU A 161 -6.61 -9.91 -7.45
C LEU A 161 -6.23 -8.81 -6.45
N VAL A 162 -5.06 -8.90 -5.81
CA VAL A 162 -4.55 -7.86 -4.92
C VAL A 162 -4.00 -6.71 -5.76
N PRO A 163 -4.62 -5.51 -5.78
CA PRO A 163 -4.10 -4.36 -6.52
C PRO A 163 -2.89 -3.74 -5.79
N VAL A 164 -1.98 -3.13 -6.54
CA VAL A 164 -0.87 -2.36 -5.97
C VAL A 164 -1.36 -1.19 -5.12
N SER A 165 -2.55 -0.69 -5.42
CA SER A 165 -3.20 0.40 -4.68
C SER A 165 -4.71 0.32 -4.80
N TYR A 166 -5.41 0.65 -3.72
CA TYR A 166 -6.87 0.81 -3.70
C TYR A 166 -7.33 2.28 -3.80
N THR A 167 -6.44 3.21 -4.09
CA THR A 167 -6.75 4.66 -4.07
C THR A 167 -7.83 5.05 -5.07
N HIS A 168 -7.95 4.34 -6.18
CA HIS A 168 -9.04 4.54 -7.14
C HIS A 168 -10.42 4.09 -6.62
N LEU A 169 -10.49 3.29 -5.57
CA LEU A 169 -11.74 2.97 -4.88
C LEU A 169 -12.23 4.15 -4.00
N ARG A 170 -11.33 5.11 -3.70
CA ARG A 170 -11.59 6.34 -2.94
C ARG A 170 -11.88 7.56 -3.83
N ALA A 171 -11.86 7.44 -5.16
CA ALA A 171 -11.95 8.57 -6.09
C ALA A 171 -13.21 9.44 -5.94
N HIS A 172 -14.16 9.07 -5.08
CA HIS A 172 -15.33 9.90 -4.73
C HIS A 172 -15.19 10.62 -3.38
N GLU A 173 -14.03 10.53 -2.69
CA GLU A 173 -13.85 11.17 -1.36
C GLU A 173 -12.89 12.37 -1.36
N THR A 174 -12.22 12.70 -2.48
CA THR A 174 -11.18 13.74 -2.49
C THR A 174 -11.22 14.65 -3.72
N ASP A 175 -12.39 15.10 -4.14
CA ASP A 175 -12.51 16.31 -4.97
C ASP A 175 -12.83 17.54 -4.10
N SER A 176 -12.14 17.67 -2.98
CA SER A 176 -12.25 18.85 -2.12
C SER A 176 -10.93 19.07 -1.40
N TYR A 177 -9.91 19.55 -2.14
CA TYR A 177 -8.84 20.45 -1.64
C TYR A 177 -8.07 21.04 -2.83
#